data_08f01e93db9b969573c53323993cc392
#
_entry.id   08f01e93db9b969573c53323993cc392
#
_cell.length_a   1.000
_cell.length_b   1.000
_cell.length_c   1.000
_cell.angle_alpha   90.00
_cell.angle_beta   90.00
_cell.angle_gamma   90.00
#
_symmetry.space_group_name_H-M   'P 1'
#
loop_
_entity.id
_entity.type
_entity.pdbx_description
1 polymer ?
#
loop_
_entity_poly.entity_id
_entity_poly.type
_entity_poly.pdbx_seq_one_letter_code
_entity_poly.pdbx_strand_id
1 'polypeptide(L)'
;GTVWEECFMLTPATVQFIMLSATIDKPHIFAKWVEDIKKEKKVILTPCSIRAVPLEHYLWLSINNSEINKIKDPKMKSFIQNNSNCLTLVKKGKTPFMQENYYKIKKVKNYIEKNKMNPRKSGVLNEIVKYLKNNTLLPAICFVYSMRNVENYASEITAKLHTDPKNSQIIKKECEKILMKLSNYKEFIQLPEFTFMVSLLEKGIAIHHSGIIPILREMVEILFSKGFVQLLFATETFSVGLNMPTKTVIFTDINKFDGNHMRYLYSHEYTQQAGRAGRRGFDT
;
A
#
# COMPACT_ATOMS: atom_id res chain seq x y z
N GLY A 1 11.83 2.56 19.37
CA GLY A 1 12.42 3.84 19.85
C GLY A 1 13.68 3.61 20.62
N THR A 2 13.66 2.86 21.71
CA THR A 2 14.78 2.69 22.68
C THR A 2 16.09 2.24 22.04
N VAL A 3 16.09 1.33 21.08
CA VAL A 3 17.32 0.85 20.42
C VAL A 3 18.07 1.98 19.71
N TRP A 4 17.36 2.88 19.02
CA TRP A 4 17.98 4.04 18.36
C TRP A 4 18.52 5.05 19.37
N GLU A 5 17.80 5.28 20.46
CA GLU A 5 18.24 6.15 21.55
C GLU A 5 19.52 5.61 22.18
N GLU A 6 19.58 4.31 22.49
CA GLU A 6 20.77 3.64 22.99
C GLU A 6 21.94 3.72 22.01
N CYS A 7 21.72 3.50 20.71
CA CYS A 7 22.74 3.66 19.69
C CYS A 7 23.34 5.08 19.69
N PHE A 8 22.51 6.12 19.80
CA PHE A 8 22.98 7.50 19.89
C PHE A 8 23.76 7.76 21.16
N MET A 9 23.31 7.27 22.31
CA MET A 9 23.99 7.46 23.60
C MET A 9 25.35 6.78 23.62
N LEU A 10 25.44 5.53 23.14
CA LEU A 10 26.64 4.69 23.23
C LEU A 10 27.70 4.99 22.15
N THR A 11 27.31 5.58 21.03
CA THR A 11 28.25 5.89 19.95
C THR A 11 29.24 6.98 20.38
N PRO A 12 30.57 6.82 20.14
CA PRO A 12 31.57 7.81 20.50
C PRO A 12 31.35 9.20 19.89
N ALA A 13 31.73 10.26 20.57
CA ALA A 13 31.57 11.64 20.11
C ALA A 13 32.32 11.95 18.80
N THR A 14 33.33 11.16 18.44
CA THR A 14 34.10 11.28 17.19
C THR A 14 33.31 10.90 15.95
N VAL A 15 32.22 10.10 16.10
CA VAL A 15 31.41 9.62 14.97
C VAL A 15 30.46 10.71 14.49
N GLN A 16 30.48 10.99 13.19
CA GLN A 16 29.53 11.88 12.53
C GLN A 16 28.25 11.10 12.20
N PHE A 17 27.09 11.70 12.51
CA PHE A 17 25.80 11.13 12.20
C PHE A 17 25.16 11.82 11.00
N ILE A 18 24.65 11.04 10.06
CA ILE A 18 23.73 11.47 9.00
C ILE A 18 22.42 10.72 9.20
N MET A 19 21.37 11.45 9.57
CA MET A 19 20.08 10.88 9.90
C MET A 19 19.06 11.26 8.83
N LEU A 20 18.46 10.26 8.19
CA LEU A 20 17.44 10.45 7.16
C LEU A 20 16.12 9.87 7.63
N SER A 21 15.07 10.67 7.58
CA SER A 21 13.71 10.22 7.88
C SER A 21 12.68 10.94 7.02
N ALA A 22 11.68 10.22 6.56
CA ALA A 22 10.56 10.79 5.83
C ALA A 22 9.48 11.38 6.76
N THR A 23 9.41 10.90 8.02
CA THR A 23 8.31 11.21 8.93
C THR A 23 8.81 11.28 10.37
N ILE A 24 9.33 12.43 10.77
CA ILE A 24 9.61 12.72 12.19
C ILE A 24 8.63 13.81 12.64
N ASP A 25 7.87 13.53 13.69
CA ASP A 25 7.11 14.58 14.37
C ASP A 25 8.09 15.47 15.19
N LYS A 26 7.91 16.78 15.08
CA LYS A 26 8.71 17.79 15.80
C LYS A 26 10.24 17.56 15.68
N PRO A 27 10.80 17.56 14.46
CA PRO A 27 12.21 17.22 14.24
C PRO A 27 13.19 18.13 14.99
N HIS A 28 12.79 19.38 15.33
CA HIS A 28 13.58 20.30 16.12
C HIS A 28 13.76 19.85 17.58
N ILE A 29 12.75 19.16 18.17
CA ILE A 29 12.85 18.59 19.52
C ILE A 29 13.84 17.43 19.52
N PHE A 30 13.74 16.55 18.50
CA PHE A 30 14.69 15.45 18.33
C PHE A 30 16.11 15.94 18.11
N ALA A 31 16.30 16.96 17.26
CA ALA A 31 17.62 17.56 17.03
C ALA A 31 18.23 18.10 18.32
N LYS A 32 17.44 18.84 19.10
CA LYS A 32 17.88 19.37 20.41
C LYS A 32 18.24 18.23 21.38
N TRP A 33 17.45 17.20 21.45
CA TRP A 33 17.73 16.02 22.29
C TRP A 33 19.08 15.36 21.91
N VAL A 34 19.41 15.25 20.62
CA VAL A 34 20.69 14.72 20.17
C VAL A 34 21.85 15.65 20.57
N GLU A 35 21.69 16.98 20.46
CA GLU A 35 22.69 17.97 20.93
C GLU A 35 22.90 17.88 22.44
N ASP A 36 21.84 17.71 23.24
CA ASP A 36 21.92 17.60 24.70
C ASP A 36 22.70 16.35 25.14
N ILE A 37 22.56 15.23 24.40
CA ILE A 37 23.31 14.00 24.67
C ILE A 37 24.77 14.11 24.18
N LYS A 38 24.98 14.71 23.02
CA LYS A 38 26.30 14.85 22.38
C LYS A 38 26.75 16.31 22.47
N LYS A 39 27.01 16.79 23.68
CA LYS A 39 27.33 18.21 24.00
C LYS A 39 28.35 18.89 23.07
N GLU A 40 29.23 18.12 22.42
CA GLU A 40 30.25 18.61 21.49
C GLU A 40 29.77 18.67 20.03
N LYS A 41 28.52 18.23 19.75
CA LYS A 41 27.96 18.13 18.40
C LYS A 41 26.88 19.17 18.20
N LYS A 42 26.90 19.81 17.04
CA LYS A 42 25.77 20.62 16.55
C LYS A 42 24.95 19.83 15.53
N VAL A 43 23.65 19.84 15.67
CA VAL A 43 22.73 19.17 14.73
C VAL A 43 22.25 20.19 13.71
N ILE A 44 22.51 19.92 12.43
CA ILE A 44 22.00 20.72 11.32
C ILE A 44 20.74 20.03 10.81
N LEU A 45 19.58 20.69 10.99
CA LEU A 45 18.31 20.22 10.51
C LEU A 45 18.04 20.76 9.10
N THR A 46 17.90 19.88 8.11
CA THR A 46 17.61 20.23 6.72
C THR A 46 16.27 19.67 6.29
N PRO A 47 15.13 20.34 6.64
CA PRO A 47 13.81 19.88 6.25
C PRO A 47 13.60 20.06 4.74
N CYS A 48 13.15 19.01 4.07
CA CYS A 48 12.71 19.04 2.68
C CYS A 48 11.21 18.80 2.61
N SER A 49 10.45 19.82 2.24
CA SER A 49 8.97 19.73 2.10
C SER A 49 8.53 19.49 0.65
N ILE A 50 9.49 19.35 -0.28
CA ILE A 50 9.19 19.16 -1.70
C ILE A 50 9.28 17.67 -2.01
N ARG A 51 8.17 17.10 -2.46
CA ARG A 51 8.12 15.73 -2.95
C ARG A 51 8.36 15.72 -4.46
N ALA A 52 9.25 14.85 -4.94
CA ALA A 52 9.59 14.76 -6.38
C ALA A 52 8.37 14.40 -7.24
N VAL A 53 7.52 13.49 -6.73
CA VAL A 53 6.25 13.13 -7.36
C VAL A 53 5.13 13.55 -6.42
N PRO A 54 4.33 14.59 -6.73
CA PRO A 54 3.24 15.04 -5.87
C PRO A 54 2.20 13.93 -5.67
N LEU A 55 1.69 13.80 -4.44
CA LEU A 55 0.62 12.85 -4.17
C LEU A 55 -0.73 13.45 -4.52
N GLU A 56 -1.55 12.64 -5.16
CA GLU A 56 -2.97 12.89 -5.35
C GLU A 56 -3.76 11.86 -4.53
N HIS A 57 -4.76 12.33 -3.79
CA HIS A 57 -5.59 11.48 -2.94
C HIS A 57 -6.98 11.39 -3.52
N TYR A 58 -7.44 10.16 -3.66
CA TYR A 58 -8.73 9.86 -4.25
C TYR A 58 -9.61 9.05 -3.30
N LEU A 59 -10.91 9.19 -3.47
CA LEU A 59 -11.90 8.28 -2.90
C LEU A 59 -12.44 7.39 -4.01
N TRP A 60 -12.71 6.15 -3.65
CA TRP A 60 -13.36 5.18 -4.50
C TRP A 60 -14.62 4.64 -3.83
N LEU A 61 -15.70 4.58 -4.56
CA LEU A 61 -16.95 3.98 -4.14
C LEU A 61 -17.47 3.08 -5.26
N SER A 62 -17.73 1.81 -4.95
CA SER A 62 -18.31 0.88 -5.91
C SER A 62 -19.79 0.63 -5.64
N ILE A 63 -20.53 0.48 -6.72
CA ILE A 63 -21.90 0.01 -6.73
C ILE A 63 -22.14 -0.84 -7.99
N ASN A 64 -22.88 -1.93 -7.86
CA ASN A 64 -23.19 -2.79 -8.98
C ASN A 64 -24.16 -2.11 -9.94
N ASN A 65 -23.96 -2.26 -11.25
CA ASN A 65 -24.87 -1.70 -12.27
C ASN A 65 -26.31 -2.21 -12.11
N SER A 66 -26.50 -3.46 -11.67
CA SER A 66 -27.82 -4.00 -11.35
C SER A 66 -28.53 -3.22 -10.25
N GLU A 67 -27.80 -2.76 -9.23
CA GLU A 67 -28.35 -1.94 -8.15
C GLU A 67 -28.65 -0.51 -8.62
N ILE A 68 -27.77 0.07 -9.42
CA ILE A 68 -28.02 1.39 -10.03
C ILE A 68 -29.30 1.38 -10.86
N ASN A 69 -29.56 0.29 -11.59
CA ASN A 69 -30.77 0.17 -12.42
C ASN A 69 -32.07 0.09 -11.63
N LYS A 70 -32.04 -0.30 -10.36
CA LYS A 70 -33.20 -0.30 -9.45
C LYS A 70 -33.58 1.10 -8.95
N ILE A 71 -32.72 2.10 -9.13
CA ILE A 71 -32.97 3.47 -8.66
C ILE A 71 -34.05 4.09 -9.54
N LYS A 72 -35.18 4.44 -8.94
CA LYS A 72 -36.34 5.00 -9.64
C LYS A 72 -36.18 6.49 -9.98
N ASP A 73 -35.50 7.27 -9.12
CA ASP A 73 -35.26 8.69 -9.34
C ASP A 73 -34.16 8.90 -10.38
N PRO A 74 -34.48 9.48 -11.56
CA PRO A 74 -33.51 9.67 -12.62
C PRO A 74 -32.35 10.60 -12.23
N LYS A 75 -32.64 11.65 -11.42
CA LYS A 75 -31.61 12.60 -10.94
C LYS A 75 -30.63 11.90 -10.01
N MET A 76 -31.15 11.12 -9.07
CA MET A 76 -30.30 10.36 -8.14
C MET A 76 -29.52 9.26 -8.86
N LYS A 77 -30.15 8.57 -9.82
CA LYS A 77 -29.49 7.55 -10.65
C LYS A 77 -28.28 8.14 -11.39
N SER A 78 -28.49 9.23 -12.12
CA SER A 78 -27.40 9.94 -12.83
C SER A 78 -26.32 10.44 -11.89
N PHE A 79 -26.72 11.00 -10.73
CA PHE A 79 -25.75 11.46 -9.72
C PHE A 79 -24.87 10.32 -9.20
N ILE A 80 -25.47 9.15 -8.91
CA ILE A 80 -24.72 7.97 -8.42
C ILE A 80 -23.83 7.42 -9.53
N GLN A 81 -24.30 7.29 -10.75
CA GLN A 81 -23.49 6.83 -11.90
C GLN A 81 -22.24 7.69 -12.10
N ASN A 82 -22.38 8.99 -11.99
CA ASN A 82 -21.26 9.95 -12.21
C ASN A 82 -20.26 10.00 -11.04
N ASN A 83 -20.62 9.51 -9.85
CA ASN A 83 -19.81 9.59 -8.64
C ASN A 83 -19.52 8.21 -8.02
N SER A 84 -19.65 7.15 -8.79
CA SER A 84 -19.29 5.77 -8.37
C SER A 84 -18.48 5.07 -9.46
N ASN A 85 -17.76 3.99 -9.06
CA ASN A 85 -16.88 3.20 -9.93
C ASN A 85 -15.81 4.03 -10.67
N CYS A 86 -15.42 5.17 -10.09
CA CYS A 86 -14.41 6.08 -10.61
C CYS A 86 -13.60 6.70 -9.47
N LEU A 87 -12.42 7.22 -9.80
CA LEU A 87 -11.59 7.96 -8.86
C LEU A 87 -12.13 9.37 -8.67
N THR A 88 -12.45 9.75 -7.43
CA THR A 88 -12.85 11.11 -7.07
C THR A 88 -11.71 11.79 -6.33
N LEU A 89 -11.09 12.79 -6.96
CA LEU A 89 -9.98 13.55 -6.38
C LEU A 89 -10.46 14.35 -5.17
N VAL A 90 -9.76 14.21 -4.04
CA VAL A 90 -10.07 14.98 -2.81
C VAL A 90 -8.90 15.83 -2.32
N LYS A 91 -7.68 15.55 -2.77
CA LYS A 91 -6.52 16.38 -2.46
C LYS A 91 -5.43 16.18 -3.50
N LYS A 92 -4.75 17.25 -3.91
CA LYS A 92 -3.62 17.23 -4.83
C LYS A 92 -2.44 17.98 -4.21
N GLY A 93 -1.34 17.27 -3.95
CA GLY A 93 -0.11 17.87 -3.39
C GLY A 93 -0.38 18.71 -2.15
N LYS A 94 0.02 20.00 -2.20
CA LYS A 94 -0.15 20.96 -1.11
C LYS A 94 -1.49 21.74 -1.15
N THR A 95 -2.35 21.49 -2.15
CA THR A 95 -3.64 22.19 -2.24
C THR A 95 -4.55 21.87 -1.05
N PRO A 96 -5.49 22.75 -0.70
CA PRO A 96 -6.51 22.46 0.30
C PRO A 96 -7.31 21.19 -0.06
N PHE A 97 -7.88 20.58 0.95
CA PHE A 97 -8.78 19.43 0.78
C PHE A 97 -10.06 19.85 0.05
N MET A 98 -10.47 19.09 -0.96
CA MET A 98 -11.63 19.37 -1.81
C MET A 98 -12.93 18.89 -1.15
N GLN A 99 -13.45 19.67 -0.22
CA GLN A 99 -14.62 19.31 0.59
C GLN A 99 -15.85 19.01 -0.28
N GLU A 100 -16.05 19.73 -1.37
CA GLU A 100 -17.17 19.52 -2.27
C GLU A 100 -17.18 18.09 -2.84
N ASN A 101 -16.04 17.62 -3.33
CA ASN A 101 -15.90 16.26 -3.87
C ASN A 101 -16.12 15.21 -2.77
N TYR A 102 -15.60 15.45 -1.56
CA TYR A 102 -15.86 14.58 -0.41
C TYR A 102 -17.36 14.49 -0.11
N TYR A 103 -18.08 15.62 -0.08
CA TYR A 103 -19.52 15.60 0.18
C TYR A 103 -20.33 14.90 -0.90
N LYS A 104 -19.92 14.99 -2.18
CA LYS A 104 -20.54 14.21 -3.27
C LYS A 104 -20.45 12.70 -2.96
N ILE A 105 -19.24 12.20 -2.64
CA ILE A 105 -19.05 10.78 -2.30
C ILE A 105 -19.79 10.41 -1.02
N LYS A 106 -19.76 11.23 0.02
CA LYS A 106 -20.51 11.01 1.26
C LYS A 106 -22.01 10.87 0.99
N LYS A 107 -22.58 11.70 0.11
CA LYS A 107 -23.99 11.60 -0.30
C LYS A 107 -24.30 10.28 -0.99
N VAL A 108 -23.43 9.83 -1.93
CA VAL A 108 -23.58 8.52 -2.57
C VAL A 108 -23.47 7.40 -1.54
N LYS A 109 -22.48 7.42 -0.67
CA LYS A 109 -22.27 6.44 0.42
C LYS A 109 -23.53 6.32 1.28
N ASN A 110 -24.06 7.43 1.77
CA ASN A 110 -25.24 7.46 2.61
C ASN A 110 -26.46 6.86 1.88
N TYR A 111 -26.61 7.13 0.58
CA TYR A 111 -27.67 6.54 -0.22
C TYR A 111 -27.54 5.02 -0.33
N ILE A 112 -26.35 4.52 -0.61
CA ILE A 112 -26.02 3.09 -0.70
C ILE A 112 -26.34 2.38 0.63
N GLU A 113 -25.88 2.94 1.74
CA GLU A 113 -26.10 2.39 3.10
C GLU A 113 -27.59 2.35 3.46
N LYS A 114 -28.32 3.46 3.22
CA LYS A 114 -29.75 3.55 3.49
C LYS A 114 -30.56 2.53 2.70
N ASN A 115 -30.14 2.22 1.47
CA ASN A 115 -30.86 1.30 0.59
C ASN A 115 -30.26 -0.12 0.60
N LYS A 116 -29.30 -0.41 1.52
CA LYS A 116 -28.64 -1.72 1.67
C LYS A 116 -28.00 -2.25 0.38
N MET A 117 -27.44 -1.36 -0.42
CA MET A 117 -26.82 -1.66 -1.72
C MET A 117 -25.28 -1.89 -1.61
N ASN A 118 -24.77 -2.25 -0.43
CA ASN A 118 -23.35 -2.39 -0.19
C ASN A 118 -22.76 -3.60 -0.94
N PRO A 119 -21.79 -3.38 -1.84
CA PRO A 119 -21.11 -4.49 -2.50
C PRO A 119 -20.17 -5.20 -1.52
N ARG A 120 -19.88 -6.47 -1.80
CA ARG A 120 -18.84 -7.20 -1.06
C ARG A 120 -17.49 -6.56 -1.31
N LYS A 121 -16.60 -6.56 -0.30
CA LYS A 121 -15.28 -5.90 -0.35
C LYS A 121 -14.41 -6.45 -1.48
N SER A 122 -14.47 -7.75 -1.74
CA SER A 122 -13.78 -8.39 -2.88
C SER A 122 -14.29 -7.90 -4.23
N GLY A 123 -15.59 -7.67 -4.38
CA GLY A 123 -16.14 -7.06 -5.59
C GLY A 123 -15.62 -5.65 -5.82
N VAL A 124 -15.56 -4.84 -4.76
CA VAL A 124 -14.98 -3.48 -4.81
C VAL A 124 -13.51 -3.53 -5.26
N LEU A 125 -12.72 -4.45 -4.68
CA LEU A 125 -11.31 -4.59 -5.02
C LEU A 125 -11.10 -5.04 -6.47
N ASN A 126 -11.90 -5.98 -6.97
CA ASN A 126 -11.83 -6.40 -8.36
C ASN A 126 -12.13 -5.24 -9.34
N GLU A 127 -13.12 -4.39 -9.04
CA GLU A 127 -13.43 -3.22 -9.86
C GLU A 127 -12.29 -2.18 -9.82
N ILE A 128 -11.71 -1.91 -8.63
CA ILE A 128 -10.55 -1.02 -8.51
C ILE A 128 -9.37 -1.57 -9.32
N VAL A 129 -9.04 -2.85 -9.18
CA VAL A 129 -7.91 -3.49 -9.89
C VAL A 129 -8.09 -3.43 -11.39
N LYS A 130 -9.32 -3.70 -11.88
CA LYS A 130 -9.67 -3.57 -13.29
C LYS A 130 -9.49 -2.12 -13.78
N TYR A 131 -9.96 -1.15 -12.99
CA TYR A 131 -9.78 0.25 -13.29
C TYR A 131 -8.30 0.65 -13.37
N LEU A 132 -7.48 0.25 -12.38
CA LEU A 132 -6.05 0.53 -12.35
C LEU A 132 -5.32 -0.07 -13.55
N LYS A 133 -5.66 -1.31 -13.92
CA LYS A 133 -5.09 -1.98 -15.09
C LYS A 133 -5.41 -1.20 -16.38
N ASN A 134 -6.68 -0.85 -16.58
CA ASN A 134 -7.14 -0.18 -17.79
C ASN A 134 -6.59 1.25 -17.94
N ASN A 135 -6.25 1.90 -16.82
CA ASN A 135 -5.73 3.27 -16.81
C ASN A 135 -4.21 3.34 -16.58
N THR A 136 -3.49 2.21 -16.73
CA THR A 136 -2.02 2.15 -16.55
C THR A 136 -1.55 2.70 -15.19
N LEU A 137 -2.30 2.44 -14.13
CA LEU A 137 -2.02 2.88 -12.76
C LEU A 137 -1.34 1.80 -11.90
N LEU A 138 -0.91 0.70 -12.50
CA LEU A 138 -0.08 -0.32 -11.89
C LEU A 138 1.42 0.01 -12.06
N PRO A 139 2.32 -0.50 -11.22
CA PRO A 139 2.07 -1.38 -10.07
C PRO A 139 1.44 -0.66 -8.89
N ALA A 140 0.71 -1.41 -8.06
CA ALA A 140 0.02 -0.91 -6.89
C ALA A 140 0.32 -1.72 -5.61
N ILE A 141 0.27 -1.05 -4.46
CA ILE A 141 0.23 -1.69 -3.13
C ILE A 141 -1.16 -1.49 -2.53
N CYS A 142 -1.74 -2.55 -2.01
CA CYS A 142 -3.00 -2.54 -1.29
C CYS A 142 -2.74 -2.84 0.19
N PHE A 143 -2.87 -1.84 1.06
CA PHE A 143 -2.73 -2.01 2.50
C PHE A 143 -3.99 -2.59 3.12
N VAL A 144 -3.79 -3.68 3.89
CA VAL A 144 -4.84 -4.44 4.57
C VAL A 144 -4.38 -4.73 5.99
N TYR A 145 -5.17 -4.34 7.00
CA TYR A 145 -4.75 -4.41 8.41
C TYR A 145 -5.11 -5.74 9.09
N SER A 146 -5.11 -6.84 8.33
CA SER A 146 -5.32 -8.20 8.82
C SER A 146 -4.61 -9.18 7.89
N MET A 147 -3.73 -10.02 8.43
CA MET A 147 -3.01 -11.05 7.67
C MET A 147 -3.98 -11.98 6.92
N ARG A 148 -5.03 -12.46 7.60
CA ARG A 148 -6.06 -13.30 7.00
C ARG A 148 -6.75 -12.60 5.81
N ASN A 149 -7.04 -11.31 5.95
CA ASN A 149 -7.68 -10.57 4.87
C ASN A 149 -6.72 -10.26 3.71
N VAL A 150 -5.41 -10.14 3.96
CA VAL A 150 -4.40 -10.05 2.90
C VAL A 150 -4.49 -11.25 1.97
N GLU A 151 -4.49 -12.46 2.53
CA GLU A 151 -4.57 -13.72 1.79
C GLU A 151 -5.93 -13.87 1.07
N ASN A 152 -7.03 -13.62 1.79
CA ASN A 152 -8.38 -13.72 1.23
C ASN A 152 -8.58 -12.76 0.05
N TYR A 153 -8.25 -11.48 0.22
CA TYR A 153 -8.46 -10.50 -0.84
C TYR A 153 -7.57 -10.77 -2.05
N ALA A 154 -6.32 -11.20 -1.84
CA ALA A 154 -5.42 -11.56 -2.93
C ALA A 154 -5.96 -12.76 -3.74
N SER A 155 -6.48 -13.79 -3.06
CA SER A 155 -7.05 -14.99 -3.71
C SER A 155 -8.32 -14.68 -4.50
N GLU A 156 -9.15 -13.73 -4.04
CA GLU A 156 -10.40 -13.33 -4.66
C GLU A 156 -10.24 -12.40 -5.89
N ILE A 157 -9.02 -11.92 -6.18
CA ILE A 157 -8.77 -11.15 -7.41
C ILE A 157 -8.79 -12.10 -8.62
N THR A 158 -9.71 -11.80 -9.54
CA THR A 158 -9.92 -12.59 -10.77
C THR A 158 -9.07 -12.12 -11.95
N ALA A 159 -8.62 -10.87 -11.92
CA ALA A 159 -7.86 -10.27 -13.01
C ALA A 159 -6.45 -10.88 -13.12
N LYS A 160 -6.05 -11.27 -14.34
CA LYS A 160 -4.64 -11.51 -14.67
C LYS A 160 -4.00 -10.18 -15.03
N LEU A 161 -2.93 -9.81 -14.31
CA LEU A 161 -2.29 -8.49 -14.46
C LEU A 161 -1.10 -8.53 -15.42
N HIS A 162 -0.55 -9.71 -15.70
CA HIS A 162 0.44 -9.88 -16.76
C HIS A 162 -0.20 -9.81 -18.14
N THR A 163 0.47 -9.12 -19.04
CA THR A 163 0.08 -9.00 -20.45
C THR A 163 0.65 -10.13 -21.31
N ASP A 164 1.83 -10.64 -20.95
CA ASP A 164 2.52 -11.72 -21.68
C ASP A 164 2.28 -13.07 -20.98
N PRO A 165 1.69 -14.06 -21.68
CA PRO A 165 1.50 -15.42 -21.16
C PRO A 165 2.82 -16.13 -20.77
N LYS A 166 3.95 -15.74 -21.36
CA LYS A 166 5.28 -16.29 -21.03
C LYS A 166 5.73 -15.93 -19.61
N ASN A 167 5.20 -14.86 -19.05
CA ASN A 167 5.56 -14.42 -17.69
C ASN A 167 5.27 -15.47 -16.64
N SER A 168 4.20 -16.24 -16.75
CA SER A 168 3.88 -17.32 -15.82
C SER A 168 5.00 -18.36 -15.70
N GLN A 169 5.54 -18.82 -16.85
CA GLN A 169 6.64 -19.78 -16.86
C GLN A 169 7.96 -19.18 -16.34
N ILE A 170 8.22 -17.92 -16.66
CA ILE A 170 9.42 -17.21 -16.19
C ILE A 170 9.35 -17.06 -14.67
N ILE A 171 8.21 -16.64 -14.15
CA ILE A 171 8.00 -16.45 -12.71
C ILE A 171 8.21 -17.75 -11.95
N LYS A 172 7.64 -18.87 -12.42
CA LYS A 172 7.82 -20.18 -11.79
C LYS A 172 9.30 -20.57 -11.72
N LYS A 173 10.04 -20.43 -12.83
CA LYS A 173 11.48 -20.69 -12.88
C LYS A 173 12.27 -19.77 -11.93
N GLU A 174 11.93 -18.49 -11.87
CA GLU A 174 12.60 -17.56 -10.96
C GLU A 174 12.31 -17.87 -9.48
N CYS A 175 11.08 -18.28 -9.13
CA CYS A 175 10.74 -18.74 -7.79
C CYS A 175 11.58 -19.98 -7.40
N GLU A 176 11.63 -20.98 -8.27
CA GLU A 176 12.43 -22.19 -8.05
C GLU A 176 13.92 -21.85 -7.90
N LYS A 177 14.46 -21.00 -8.78
CA LYS A 177 15.86 -20.56 -8.75
C LYS A 177 16.24 -19.83 -7.46
N ILE A 178 15.32 -19.05 -6.88
CA ILE A 178 15.56 -18.38 -5.59
C ILE A 178 15.66 -19.44 -4.48
N LEU A 179 14.74 -20.39 -4.45
CA LEU A 179 14.76 -21.46 -3.45
C LEU A 179 15.93 -22.42 -3.59
N MET A 180 16.40 -22.72 -4.82
CA MET A 180 17.54 -23.62 -5.09
C MET A 180 18.85 -23.16 -4.44
N LYS A 181 18.92 -21.92 -3.97
CA LYS A 181 20.06 -21.43 -3.17
C LYS A 181 20.12 -22.05 -1.77
N LEU A 182 19.03 -22.65 -1.32
CA LEU A 182 18.92 -23.30 0.01
C LEU A 182 19.24 -24.78 -0.12
N SER A 183 19.91 -25.34 0.88
CA SER A 183 20.24 -26.79 0.92
C SER A 183 18.98 -27.67 0.99
N ASN A 184 17.92 -27.19 1.62
CA ASN A 184 16.64 -27.89 1.79
C ASN A 184 15.50 -27.38 0.88
N TYR A 185 15.83 -26.82 -0.30
CA TYR A 185 14.86 -26.23 -1.23
C TYR A 185 13.71 -27.18 -1.61
N LYS A 186 13.95 -28.49 -1.66
CA LYS A 186 12.93 -29.48 -2.03
C LYS A 186 11.77 -29.52 -1.03
N GLU A 187 12.02 -29.25 0.25
CA GLU A 187 11.00 -29.15 1.28
C GLU A 187 10.13 -27.90 1.06
N PHE A 188 10.76 -26.76 0.75
CA PHE A 188 10.05 -25.51 0.49
C PHE A 188 9.14 -25.57 -0.74
N ILE A 189 9.56 -26.24 -1.81
CA ILE A 189 8.73 -26.39 -3.04
C ILE A 189 7.45 -27.20 -2.75
N GLN A 190 7.47 -28.11 -1.78
CA GLN A 190 6.33 -28.95 -1.42
C GLN A 190 5.34 -28.24 -0.48
N LEU A 191 5.69 -27.08 0.07
CA LEU A 191 4.82 -26.34 0.97
C LEU A 191 3.57 -25.80 0.25
N PRO A 192 2.38 -25.96 0.85
CA PRO A 192 1.16 -25.36 0.33
C PRO A 192 1.28 -23.84 0.16
N GLU A 193 1.99 -23.17 1.07
CA GLU A 193 2.25 -21.72 1.05
C GLU A 193 3.06 -21.31 -0.17
N PHE A 194 4.04 -22.12 -0.58
CA PHE A 194 4.80 -21.88 -1.80
C PHE A 194 3.90 -21.99 -3.03
N THR A 195 3.12 -23.06 -3.14
CA THR A 195 2.20 -23.28 -4.24
C THR A 195 1.17 -22.16 -4.34
N PHE A 196 0.63 -21.74 -3.20
CA PHE A 196 -0.30 -20.61 -3.13
C PHE A 196 0.36 -19.31 -3.61
N MET A 197 1.56 -18.99 -3.10
CA MET A 197 2.30 -17.79 -3.51
C MET A 197 2.60 -17.78 -5.01
N VAL A 198 3.07 -18.88 -5.57
CA VAL A 198 3.35 -19.00 -7.01
C VAL A 198 2.07 -18.78 -7.83
N SER A 199 0.94 -19.36 -7.40
CA SER A 199 -0.35 -19.18 -8.09
C SER A 199 -0.83 -17.73 -8.16
N LEU A 200 -0.52 -16.93 -7.14
CA LEU A 200 -0.78 -15.50 -7.13
C LEU A 200 0.20 -14.74 -8.04
N LEU A 201 1.48 -15.04 -7.94
CA LEU A 201 2.54 -14.42 -8.74
C LEU A 201 2.33 -14.63 -10.23
N GLU A 202 1.85 -15.78 -10.66
CA GLU A 202 1.47 -16.06 -12.05
C GLU A 202 0.38 -15.13 -12.58
N LYS A 203 -0.46 -14.59 -11.70
CA LYS A 203 -1.44 -13.55 -12.03
C LYS A 203 -0.86 -12.12 -11.98
N GLY A 204 0.37 -11.95 -11.49
CA GLY A 204 0.99 -10.64 -11.21
C GLY A 204 0.60 -10.08 -9.84
N ILE A 205 0.12 -10.95 -8.93
CA ILE A 205 -0.32 -10.58 -7.58
C ILE A 205 0.64 -11.20 -6.57
N ALA A 206 0.87 -10.51 -5.47
CA ALA A 206 1.64 -11.04 -4.35
C ALA A 206 1.03 -10.63 -3.01
N ILE A 207 1.44 -11.32 -1.96
CA ILE A 207 1.10 -11.01 -0.58
C ILE A 207 2.37 -10.81 0.26
N HIS A 208 2.29 -9.92 1.25
CA HIS A 208 3.40 -9.68 2.16
C HIS A 208 2.92 -9.32 3.57
N HIS A 209 3.21 -10.16 4.54
CA HIS A 209 2.94 -9.92 5.97
C HIS A 209 3.87 -10.76 6.85
N SER A 210 3.93 -10.45 8.14
CA SER A 210 4.87 -11.10 9.08
C SER A 210 4.62 -12.59 9.30
N GLY A 211 3.43 -13.10 8.99
CA GLY A 211 3.11 -14.53 9.09
C GLY A 211 3.63 -15.39 7.94
N ILE A 212 4.14 -14.78 6.85
CA ILE A 212 4.74 -15.52 5.73
C ILE A 212 6.18 -15.92 6.08
N ILE A 213 6.56 -17.12 5.70
CA ILE A 213 7.93 -17.65 5.86
C ILE A 213 8.94 -16.66 5.27
N PRO A 214 10.03 -16.31 5.97
CA PRO A 214 10.97 -15.26 5.57
C PRO A 214 11.48 -15.39 4.12
N ILE A 215 11.85 -16.59 3.69
CA ILE A 215 12.35 -16.82 2.34
C ILE A 215 11.28 -16.55 1.25
N LEU A 216 10.01 -16.84 1.54
CA LEU A 216 8.93 -16.54 0.60
C LEU A 216 8.65 -15.02 0.54
N ARG A 217 8.86 -14.29 1.65
CA ARG A 217 8.81 -12.82 1.64
C ARG A 217 9.94 -12.23 0.80
N GLU A 218 11.17 -12.70 0.99
CA GLU A 218 12.32 -12.31 0.19
C GLU A 218 12.10 -12.58 -1.31
N MET A 219 11.53 -13.75 -1.63
CA MET A 219 11.15 -14.10 -3.00
C MET A 219 10.18 -13.08 -3.61
N VAL A 220 9.15 -12.67 -2.89
CA VAL A 220 8.20 -11.63 -3.32
C VAL A 220 8.93 -10.30 -3.55
N GLU A 221 9.84 -9.91 -2.66
CA GLU A 221 10.61 -8.68 -2.75
C GLU A 221 11.51 -8.65 -4.00
N ILE A 222 12.19 -9.77 -4.28
CA ILE A 222 13.01 -9.93 -5.50
C ILE A 222 12.15 -9.85 -6.76
N LEU A 223 11.02 -10.55 -6.78
CA LEU A 223 10.13 -10.55 -7.95
C LEU A 223 9.44 -9.20 -8.16
N PHE A 224 9.15 -8.48 -7.08
CA PHE A 224 8.65 -7.11 -7.15
C PHE A 224 9.70 -6.18 -7.79
N SER A 225 10.95 -6.24 -7.34
CA SER A 225 12.04 -5.43 -7.91
C SER A 225 12.29 -5.71 -9.39
N LYS A 226 12.02 -6.94 -9.85
CA LYS A 226 12.08 -7.34 -11.26
C LYS A 226 10.85 -6.95 -12.09
N GLY A 227 9.82 -6.34 -11.47
CA GLY A 227 8.60 -5.90 -12.14
C GLY A 227 7.56 -7.00 -12.41
N PHE A 228 7.74 -8.20 -11.85
CA PHE A 228 6.75 -9.29 -11.98
C PHE A 228 5.53 -9.13 -11.08
N VAL A 229 5.60 -8.31 -10.04
CA VAL A 229 4.46 -8.03 -9.17
C VAL A 229 3.81 -6.71 -9.58
N GLN A 230 2.56 -6.79 -10.02
CA GLN A 230 1.76 -5.63 -10.41
C GLN A 230 0.82 -5.16 -9.31
N LEU A 231 0.41 -6.07 -8.42
CA LEU A 231 -0.43 -5.76 -7.27
C LEU A 231 0.06 -6.52 -6.05
N LEU A 232 0.44 -5.78 -5.01
CA LEU A 232 0.89 -6.34 -3.74
C LEU A 232 -0.13 -6.06 -2.66
N PHE A 233 -0.67 -7.10 -2.03
CA PHE A 233 -1.44 -6.98 -0.79
C PHE A 233 -0.50 -7.10 0.40
N ALA A 234 -0.49 -6.10 1.29
CA ALA A 234 0.45 -6.08 2.40
C ALA A 234 -0.15 -5.52 3.68
N THR A 235 0.38 -5.98 4.82
CA THR A 235 0.15 -5.31 6.11
C THR A 235 1.08 -4.10 6.26
N GLU A 236 0.85 -3.28 7.27
CA GLU A 236 1.63 -2.06 7.53
C GLU A 236 3.14 -2.29 7.68
N THR A 237 3.56 -3.47 8.11
CA THR A 237 4.99 -3.83 8.28
C THR A 237 5.79 -3.71 6.99
N PHE A 238 5.14 -3.85 5.84
CA PHE A 238 5.75 -3.65 4.53
C PHE A 238 6.19 -2.19 4.27
N SER A 239 5.60 -1.23 4.98
CA SER A 239 5.95 0.18 4.81
C SER A 239 7.34 0.54 5.36
N VAL A 240 7.96 -0.34 6.15
CA VAL A 240 9.23 -0.11 6.84
C VAL A 240 10.36 -0.87 6.12
N GLY A 241 11.40 -0.15 5.72
CA GLY A 241 12.71 -0.72 5.31
C GLY A 241 12.86 -1.15 3.85
N LEU A 242 11.79 -1.30 3.08
CA LEU A 242 11.88 -1.74 1.68
C LEU A 242 11.68 -0.58 0.70
N ASN A 243 12.61 -0.43 -0.24
CA ASN A 243 12.49 0.56 -1.31
C ASN A 243 11.76 -0.04 -2.52
N MET A 244 10.45 -0.13 -2.43
CA MET A 244 9.59 -0.64 -3.50
C MET A 244 8.53 0.41 -3.86
N PRO A 245 8.90 1.45 -4.59
CA PRO A 245 7.97 2.48 -4.99
C PRO A 245 6.98 1.94 -6.01
N THR A 246 5.72 2.27 -5.83
CA THR A 246 4.62 1.91 -6.72
C THR A 246 3.98 3.16 -7.32
N LYS A 247 3.21 2.98 -8.38
CA LYS A 247 2.45 4.09 -8.95
C LYS A 247 1.25 4.46 -8.06
N THR A 248 0.59 3.44 -7.49
CA THR A 248 -0.65 3.61 -6.72
C THR A 248 -0.56 2.92 -5.37
N VAL A 249 -1.17 3.53 -4.36
CA VAL A 249 -1.43 2.92 -3.04
C VAL A 249 -2.92 2.89 -2.79
N ILE A 250 -3.43 1.74 -2.37
CA ILE A 250 -4.83 1.51 -2.00
C ILE A 250 -4.89 1.26 -0.49
N PHE A 251 -5.79 1.95 0.19
CA PHE A 251 -6.16 1.66 1.57
C PHE A 251 -7.52 0.98 1.56
N THR A 252 -7.59 -0.27 2.03
CA THR A 252 -8.89 -0.97 2.17
C THR A 252 -9.69 -0.44 3.33
N ASP A 253 -9.03 0.18 4.28
CA ASP A 253 -9.58 0.86 5.45
C ASP A 253 -8.57 1.90 5.95
N ILE A 254 -9.04 2.85 6.75
CA ILE A 254 -8.20 3.79 7.51
C ILE A 254 -8.25 3.52 9.01
N ASN A 255 -8.94 2.45 9.41
CA ASN A 255 -8.98 1.95 10.78
C ASN A 255 -8.15 0.69 10.91
N LYS A 256 -7.43 0.56 12.00
CA LYS A 256 -6.69 -0.65 12.36
C LYS A 256 -6.90 -1.02 13.82
N PHE A 257 -6.70 -2.30 14.14
CA PHE A 257 -6.63 -2.78 15.51
C PHE A 257 -5.20 -2.59 16.04
N ASP A 258 -5.04 -1.95 17.18
CA ASP A 258 -3.73 -1.63 17.78
C ASP A 258 -3.28 -2.62 18.86
N GLY A 259 -4.04 -3.70 19.04
CA GLY A 259 -3.85 -4.70 20.08
C GLY A 259 -4.92 -4.60 21.19
N ASN A 260 -5.52 -3.42 21.38
CA ASN A 260 -6.53 -3.16 22.42
C ASN A 260 -7.88 -2.75 21.81
N HIS A 261 -7.87 -1.85 20.84
CA HIS A 261 -9.09 -1.30 20.23
C HIS A 261 -8.90 -0.93 18.75
N MET A 262 -10.02 -0.71 18.06
CA MET A 262 -10.00 -0.15 16.72
C MET A 262 -9.77 1.35 16.78
N ARG A 263 -8.79 1.85 16.02
CA ARG A 263 -8.50 3.28 15.89
C ARG A 263 -8.20 3.69 14.46
N TYR A 264 -8.31 4.97 14.19
CA TYR A 264 -7.82 5.53 12.93
C TYR A 264 -6.29 5.44 12.85
N LEU A 265 -5.79 5.35 11.61
CA LEU A 265 -4.35 5.53 11.36
C LEU A 265 -3.89 6.90 11.90
N TYR A 266 -2.74 6.92 12.54
CA TYR A 266 -2.07 8.18 12.85
C TYR A 266 -1.57 8.84 11.55
N SER A 267 -1.41 10.17 11.57
CA SER A 267 -0.95 10.93 10.40
C SER A 267 0.38 10.42 9.83
N HIS A 268 1.31 10.04 10.71
CA HIS A 268 2.60 9.49 10.28
C HIS A 268 2.47 8.11 9.65
N GLU A 269 1.60 7.22 10.18
CA GLU A 269 1.33 5.90 9.60
C GLU A 269 0.75 6.03 8.18
N TYR A 270 -0.26 6.89 8.05
CA TYR A 270 -0.85 7.18 6.75
C TYR A 270 0.17 7.77 5.77
N THR A 271 0.95 8.76 6.20
CA THR A 271 1.94 9.42 5.35
C THR A 271 3.04 8.46 4.91
N GLN A 272 3.50 7.57 5.80
CA GLN A 272 4.51 6.58 5.49
C GLN A 272 4.03 5.57 4.45
N GLN A 273 2.78 5.10 4.58
CA GLN A 273 2.17 4.16 3.64
C GLN A 273 1.81 4.84 2.32
N ALA A 274 1.13 5.99 2.34
CA ALA A 274 0.83 6.77 1.15
C ALA A 274 2.10 7.21 0.41
N GLY A 275 3.18 7.42 1.16
CA GLY A 275 4.50 7.76 0.64
C GLY A 275 5.11 6.72 -0.30
N ARG A 276 4.59 5.50 -0.34
CA ARG A 276 5.01 4.47 -1.31
C ARG A 276 4.51 4.74 -2.73
N ALA A 277 3.48 5.57 -2.91
CA ALA A 277 3.02 5.97 -4.24
C ALA A 277 3.96 6.99 -4.87
N GLY A 278 4.13 6.93 -6.20
CA GLY A 278 4.96 7.85 -6.98
C GLY A 278 6.41 7.40 -7.09
N ARG A 279 6.80 6.96 -8.29
CA ARG A 279 8.15 6.49 -8.62
C ARG A 279 8.97 7.63 -9.18
N ARG A 280 9.98 8.08 -8.45
CA ARG A 280 10.89 9.13 -8.92
C ARG A 280 11.55 8.71 -10.24
N GLY A 281 11.48 9.57 -11.27
CA GLY A 281 12.04 9.31 -12.59
C GLY A 281 11.13 8.52 -13.54
N PHE A 282 9.97 8.03 -13.07
CA PHE A 282 9.00 7.29 -13.89
C PHE A 282 7.61 7.94 -13.89
N ASP A 283 7.20 8.50 -12.77
CA ASP A 283 5.87 9.11 -12.60
C ASP A 283 6.02 10.65 -12.51
N THR A 284 5.02 11.38 -13.00
CA THR A 284 4.97 12.86 -13.03
C THR A 284 3.95 13.39 -12.04
#